data_474276ec7c4d4875e9c871ede4837fb2
#
_entry.id   474276ec7c4d4875e9c871ede4837fb2
#
_cell.length_a   1.000
_cell.length_b   1.000
_cell.length_c   1.000
_cell.angle_alpha   90.00
_cell.angle_beta   90.00
_cell.angle_gamma   90.00
#
_symmetry.space_group_name_H-M   'P 1'
#
loop_
_entity.id
_entity.type
_entity.pdbx_description
1 polymer ?
#
loop_
_entity_poly.entity_id
_entity_poly.type
_entity_poly.pdbx_seq_one_letter_code
_entity_poly.pdbx_strand_id
1 'polypeptide(L)'
;MYNNLQNFTRLDSKVTPKNDIAFKRIFGAKGNEEILKDFLETILNIKIASLTTDVTTEFVPDYRNGKSSRLDVRTQLTDGTNVNIEVQTNMEGFSEQRCLQYWSKIYSNNISASEKYEELPKVICIWILDGEVYEEFEDFMSKWKMTEEKHGTKGHFKEIEFHIIELKKFRNSATIKKNVINFWLSFIDYTNRELVELACISNEKIQKAREELAKIEADKELMERIRLEELAEFDQKNALCHAREEGEQIGIEKGEQIGLKKGKQIGLEKGEQIGLQKGKKEIVKNMLKANMTIEQISQMTELSKDEILEIEKELNEK
;
A
#
# COMPACT_ATOMS: atom_id res chain seq x y z
N MET A 1 -9.55 48.04 -5.44
CA MET A 1 -9.67 46.62 -5.86
C MET A 1 -9.42 45.64 -4.70
N TYR A 2 -9.63 46.05 -3.42
CA TYR A 2 -9.34 45.23 -2.24
C TYR A 2 -10.58 44.84 -1.40
N ASN A 3 -11.78 45.20 -1.88
CA ASN A 3 -13.01 45.04 -1.06
C ASN A 3 -13.84 43.78 -1.35
N ASN A 4 -13.36 42.86 -2.22
CA ASN A 4 -14.05 41.57 -2.47
C ASN A 4 -13.48 40.38 -1.69
N LEU A 5 -12.50 40.60 -0.80
CA LEU A 5 -11.86 39.55 -0.02
C LEU A 5 -12.62 39.14 1.26
N GLN A 6 -13.67 39.88 1.64
CA GLN A 6 -14.38 39.63 2.90
C GLN A 6 -15.49 38.54 2.83
N ASN A 7 -15.79 38.00 1.66
CA ASN A 7 -16.77 36.91 1.51
C ASN A 7 -16.15 35.51 1.35
N PHE A 8 -14.83 35.40 1.52
CA PHE A 8 -14.16 34.09 1.55
C PHE A 8 -14.17 33.54 2.97
N THR A 9 -15.35 33.14 3.41
CA THR A 9 -15.54 32.45 4.68
C THR A 9 -14.97 31.05 4.64
N ARG A 10 -14.02 30.81 5.53
CA ARG A 10 -13.60 29.56 6.18
C ARG A 10 -13.27 28.38 5.27
N LEU A 11 -11.98 27.99 5.28
CA LEU A 11 -11.54 26.61 5.08
C LEU A 11 -11.88 25.72 6.31
N ASP A 12 -13.01 25.96 6.94
CA ASP A 12 -13.70 24.96 7.77
C ASP A 12 -14.52 24.06 6.85
N SER A 13 -13.95 23.73 5.68
CA SER A 13 -14.55 22.79 4.74
C SER A 13 -14.71 21.46 5.43
N LYS A 14 -15.95 21.00 5.54
CA LYS A 14 -16.29 19.69 6.11
C LYS A 14 -15.93 18.56 5.18
N VAL A 15 -15.58 18.86 3.93
CA VAL A 15 -15.18 17.90 2.90
C VAL A 15 -13.99 18.44 2.13
N THR A 16 -13.04 17.60 1.78
CA THR A 16 -11.87 17.96 0.98
C THR A 16 -11.99 17.40 -0.44
N PRO A 17 -11.28 17.99 -1.43
CA PRO A 17 -11.25 17.43 -2.79
C PRO A 17 -10.72 16.00 -2.89
N LYS A 18 -10.06 15.47 -1.83
CA LYS A 18 -9.60 14.07 -1.75
C LYS A 18 -10.71 13.07 -1.41
N ASN A 19 -11.86 13.54 -0.94
CA ASN A 19 -13.02 12.69 -0.72
C ASN A 19 -13.53 12.14 -2.06
N ASP A 20 -13.79 10.84 -2.13
CA ASP A 20 -14.19 10.12 -3.35
C ASP A 20 -15.39 10.78 -4.06
N ILE A 21 -16.45 11.08 -3.32
CA ILE A 21 -17.65 11.73 -3.87
C ILE A 21 -17.33 13.14 -4.37
N ALA A 22 -16.56 13.91 -3.59
CA ALA A 22 -16.20 15.27 -3.94
C ALA A 22 -15.29 15.28 -5.18
N PHE A 23 -14.31 14.40 -5.25
CA PHE A 23 -13.41 14.27 -6.39
C PHE A 23 -14.17 13.96 -7.69
N LYS A 24 -15.03 12.93 -7.64
CA LYS A 24 -15.90 12.57 -8.78
C LYS A 24 -16.80 13.71 -9.21
N ARG A 25 -17.35 14.45 -8.27
CA ARG A 25 -18.24 15.57 -8.55
C ARG A 25 -17.51 16.74 -9.18
N ILE A 26 -16.30 17.07 -8.69
CA ILE A 26 -15.49 18.17 -9.20
C ILE A 26 -14.92 17.85 -10.58
N PHE A 27 -14.32 16.67 -10.75
CA PHE A 27 -13.55 16.33 -11.95
C PHE A 27 -14.32 15.48 -12.96
N GLY A 28 -15.30 14.70 -12.52
CA GLY A 28 -16.03 13.77 -13.37
C GLY A 28 -17.42 14.27 -13.82
N ALA A 29 -18.02 15.26 -13.18
CA ALA A 29 -19.36 15.68 -13.52
C ALA A 29 -19.43 16.34 -14.90
N LYS A 30 -20.52 16.06 -15.61
CA LYS A 30 -20.82 16.72 -16.89
C LYS A 30 -20.92 18.24 -16.70
N GLY A 31 -20.22 18.98 -17.54
CA GLY A 31 -20.09 20.45 -17.45
C GLY A 31 -18.79 20.91 -16.78
N ASN A 32 -18.02 20.00 -16.18
CA ASN A 32 -16.75 20.26 -15.52
C ASN A 32 -15.54 19.83 -16.37
N GLU A 33 -15.75 19.54 -17.66
CA GLU A 33 -14.70 19.04 -18.58
C GLU A 33 -13.49 19.98 -18.65
N GLU A 34 -13.70 21.28 -18.54
CA GLU A 34 -12.64 22.27 -18.55
C GLU A 34 -11.77 22.24 -17.28
N ILE A 35 -12.35 21.89 -16.14
CA ILE A 35 -11.63 21.69 -14.88
C ILE A 35 -10.72 20.48 -15.01
N LEU A 36 -11.27 19.36 -15.44
CA LEU A 36 -10.53 18.12 -15.65
C LEU A 36 -9.43 18.28 -16.71
N LYS A 37 -9.73 18.97 -17.81
CA LYS A 37 -8.79 19.24 -18.88
C LYS A 37 -7.57 20.02 -18.39
N ASP A 38 -7.76 21.14 -17.67
CA ASP A 38 -6.67 21.96 -17.16
C ASP A 38 -5.80 21.17 -16.16
N PHE A 39 -6.43 20.38 -15.30
CA PHE A 39 -5.72 19.47 -14.40
C PHE A 39 -4.87 18.45 -15.17
N LEU A 40 -5.43 17.75 -16.14
CA LEU A 40 -4.73 16.73 -16.92
C LEU A 40 -3.63 17.34 -17.79
N GLU A 41 -3.86 18.48 -18.44
CA GLU A 41 -2.82 19.21 -19.20
C GLU A 41 -1.63 19.54 -18.30
N THR A 42 -1.91 19.91 -17.05
CA THR A 42 -0.88 20.24 -16.07
C THR A 42 -0.09 18.99 -15.62
N ILE A 43 -0.77 17.91 -15.23
CA ILE A 43 -0.12 16.69 -14.73
C ILE A 43 0.64 15.96 -15.84
N LEU A 44 0.04 15.84 -17.02
CA LEU A 44 0.63 15.09 -18.13
C LEU A 44 1.63 15.91 -18.94
N ASN A 45 1.63 17.23 -18.78
CA ASN A 45 2.40 18.21 -19.56
C ASN A 45 2.17 18.05 -21.08
N ILE A 46 0.89 17.96 -21.47
CA ILE A 46 0.45 17.84 -22.86
C ILE A 46 -0.67 18.85 -23.14
N LYS A 47 -0.96 19.11 -24.42
CA LYS A 47 -2.16 19.86 -24.80
C LYS A 47 -3.28 18.90 -25.17
N ILE A 48 -4.47 19.13 -24.62
CA ILE A 48 -5.66 18.32 -24.83
C ILE A 48 -6.66 19.15 -25.63
N ALA A 49 -7.06 18.68 -26.80
CA ALA A 49 -8.06 19.40 -27.62
C ALA A 49 -9.45 19.34 -26.95
N SER A 50 -9.93 18.14 -26.69
CA SER A 50 -11.16 17.89 -25.92
C SER A 50 -11.07 16.56 -25.19
N LEU A 51 -11.98 16.32 -24.27
CA LEU A 51 -12.12 15.05 -23.55
C LEU A 51 -13.60 14.76 -23.30
N THR A 52 -13.90 13.49 -23.08
CA THR A 52 -15.22 13.01 -22.66
C THR A 52 -15.07 12.27 -21.35
N THR A 53 -15.90 12.61 -20.36
CA THR A 53 -15.88 11.98 -19.04
C THR A 53 -16.90 10.83 -18.99
N ASP A 54 -16.48 9.70 -18.43
CA ASP A 54 -17.36 8.58 -18.09
C ASP A 54 -17.26 8.34 -16.57
N VAL A 55 -18.27 8.86 -15.87
CA VAL A 55 -18.29 8.91 -14.38
C VAL A 55 -18.73 7.59 -13.75
N THR A 56 -19.22 6.64 -14.54
CA THR A 56 -20.00 5.49 -14.00
C THR A 56 -19.37 4.13 -14.26
N THR A 57 -18.07 4.05 -14.51
CA THR A 57 -17.46 2.78 -14.87
C THR A 57 -17.25 1.90 -13.64
N GLU A 58 -18.30 1.14 -13.27
CA GLU A 58 -18.15 -0.02 -12.40
C GLU A 58 -17.72 -1.21 -13.28
N PHE A 59 -16.54 -1.76 -12.98
CA PHE A 59 -16.18 -3.06 -13.55
C PHE A 59 -16.89 -4.16 -12.77
N VAL A 60 -17.94 -4.70 -13.38
CA VAL A 60 -18.59 -5.91 -12.87
C VAL A 60 -17.64 -7.09 -13.14
N PRO A 61 -17.37 -7.95 -12.17
CA PRO A 61 -16.55 -9.13 -12.39
C PRO A 61 -17.21 -10.07 -13.42
N ASP A 62 -16.43 -10.57 -14.38
CA ASP A 62 -16.88 -11.57 -15.36
C ASP A 62 -17.22 -12.93 -14.72
N TYR A 63 -16.89 -13.14 -13.45
CA TYR A 63 -17.15 -14.37 -12.69
C TYR A 63 -17.57 -14.06 -11.25
N ARG A 64 -18.35 -14.97 -10.68
CA ARG A 64 -19.04 -14.81 -9.38
C ARG A 64 -18.14 -14.47 -8.17
N ASN A 65 -16.82 -14.66 -8.24
CA ASN A 65 -15.85 -14.40 -7.17
C ASN A 65 -14.82 -13.30 -7.50
N GLY A 66 -15.02 -12.56 -8.60
CA GLY A 66 -14.12 -11.46 -8.96
C GLY A 66 -14.31 -10.24 -8.06
N LYS A 67 -13.21 -9.54 -7.72
CA LYS A 67 -13.31 -8.25 -7.04
C LYS A 67 -13.90 -7.21 -7.99
N SER A 68 -15.00 -6.57 -7.60
CA SER A 68 -15.47 -5.36 -8.27
C SER A 68 -14.45 -4.24 -8.04
N SER A 69 -14.19 -3.44 -9.06
CA SER A 69 -13.40 -2.22 -8.91
C SER A 69 -14.21 -1.05 -9.43
N ARG A 70 -14.27 0.01 -8.64
CA ARG A 70 -14.92 1.25 -9.00
C ARG A 70 -13.82 2.26 -9.27
N LEU A 71 -13.80 2.84 -10.46
CA LEU A 71 -12.84 3.88 -10.84
C LEU A 71 -13.34 5.24 -10.39
N ASP A 72 -12.41 6.11 -9.98
CA ASP A 72 -12.80 7.44 -9.48
C ASP A 72 -13.22 8.36 -10.63
N VAL A 73 -12.32 8.66 -11.55
CA VAL A 73 -12.62 9.47 -12.74
C VAL A 73 -11.97 8.84 -13.96
N ARG A 74 -12.77 8.53 -14.98
CA ARG A 74 -12.29 8.05 -16.27
C ARG A 74 -12.64 9.04 -17.36
N THR A 75 -11.70 9.26 -18.26
CA THR A 75 -11.90 10.13 -19.42
C THR A 75 -11.18 9.58 -20.66
N GLN A 76 -11.69 9.91 -21.83
CA GLN A 76 -11.04 9.63 -23.09
C GLN A 76 -10.67 10.95 -23.76
N LEU A 77 -9.42 11.05 -24.18
CA LEU A 77 -8.90 12.18 -24.91
C LEU A 77 -9.25 12.07 -26.41
N THR A 78 -9.13 13.18 -27.13
CA THR A 78 -9.46 13.25 -28.57
C THR A 78 -8.65 12.27 -29.44
N ASP A 79 -7.42 11.94 -29.02
CA ASP A 79 -6.55 10.97 -29.71
C ASP A 79 -6.86 9.50 -29.38
N GLY A 80 -7.94 9.27 -28.63
CA GLY A 80 -8.36 7.95 -28.17
C GLY A 80 -7.71 7.51 -26.85
N THR A 81 -6.68 8.21 -26.34
CA THR A 81 -6.02 7.87 -25.08
C THR A 81 -7.04 7.82 -23.92
N ASN A 82 -7.07 6.73 -23.19
CA ASN A 82 -7.86 6.62 -21.97
C ASN A 82 -7.03 7.07 -20.76
N VAL A 83 -7.60 7.93 -19.94
CA VAL A 83 -6.99 8.38 -18.68
C VAL A 83 -7.87 7.97 -17.53
N ASN A 84 -7.30 7.31 -16.55
CA ASN A 84 -7.94 6.99 -15.28
C ASN A 84 -7.24 7.74 -14.15
N ILE A 85 -8.02 8.33 -13.24
CA ILE A 85 -7.50 9.05 -12.07
C ILE A 85 -8.11 8.38 -10.85
N GLU A 86 -7.24 8.02 -9.90
CA GLU A 86 -7.60 7.41 -8.63
C GLU A 86 -7.06 8.27 -7.49
N VAL A 87 -7.89 8.53 -6.48
CA VAL A 87 -7.46 9.17 -5.23
C VAL A 87 -7.48 8.15 -4.11
N GLN A 88 -6.36 7.97 -3.42
CA GLN A 88 -6.23 6.99 -2.36
C GLN A 88 -5.83 7.69 -1.06
N THR A 89 -6.75 7.76 -0.11
CA THR A 89 -6.51 8.32 1.23
C THR A 89 -6.03 7.28 2.23
N ASN A 90 -6.33 5.99 1.99
CA ASN A 90 -5.84 4.87 2.78
C ASN A 90 -4.72 4.13 2.04
N MET A 91 -3.49 4.23 2.54
CA MET A 91 -2.32 3.62 1.91
C MET A 91 -2.31 2.08 1.94
N GLU A 92 -3.02 1.44 2.88
CA GLU A 92 -3.18 -0.02 2.90
C GLU A 92 -3.93 -0.54 1.66
N GLY A 93 -4.70 0.32 1.01
CA GLY A 93 -5.39 0.01 -0.25
C GLY A 93 -4.56 0.17 -1.51
N PHE A 94 -3.35 0.74 -1.43
CA PHE A 94 -2.47 0.92 -2.57
C PHE A 94 -1.53 -0.27 -2.77
N SER A 95 -1.35 -0.69 -4.02
CA SER A 95 -0.27 -1.58 -4.46
C SER A 95 -0.07 -1.44 -5.97
N GLU A 96 1.15 -1.73 -6.44
CA GLU A 96 1.47 -1.74 -7.86
C GLU A 96 0.63 -2.78 -8.62
N GLN A 97 0.32 -3.90 -7.98
CA GLN A 97 -0.55 -4.94 -8.55
C GLN A 97 -1.95 -4.41 -8.81
N ARG A 98 -2.47 -3.56 -7.92
CA ARG A 98 -3.77 -2.89 -8.12
C ARG A 98 -3.70 -1.90 -9.28
N CYS A 99 -2.61 -1.14 -9.40
CA CYS A 99 -2.39 -0.24 -10.52
C CYS A 99 -2.41 -0.99 -11.87
N LEU A 100 -1.67 -2.09 -11.95
CA LEU A 100 -1.63 -2.95 -13.13
C LEU A 100 -2.99 -3.60 -13.42
N GLN A 101 -3.72 -4.04 -12.39
CA GLN A 101 -5.04 -4.62 -12.55
C GLN A 101 -6.03 -3.60 -13.15
N TYR A 102 -6.02 -2.35 -12.67
CA TYR A 102 -6.89 -1.31 -13.18
C TYR A 102 -6.53 -0.95 -14.63
N TRP A 103 -5.25 -0.76 -14.90
CA TRP A 103 -4.76 -0.52 -16.24
C TRP A 103 -5.18 -1.65 -17.21
N SER A 104 -4.96 -2.91 -16.83
CA SER A 104 -5.28 -4.06 -17.68
C SER A 104 -6.76 -4.18 -17.98
N LYS A 105 -7.63 -3.92 -17.01
CA LYS A 105 -9.10 -3.91 -17.22
C LYS A 105 -9.52 -2.81 -18.18
N ILE A 106 -8.97 -1.60 -18.03
CA ILE A 106 -9.26 -0.50 -18.95
C ILE A 106 -8.76 -0.87 -20.35
N TYR A 107 -7.54 -1.37 -20.45
CA TYR A 107 -6.92 -1.72 -21.73
C TYR A 107 -7.69 -2.84 -22.44
N SER A 108 -8.04 -3.92 -21.76
CA SER A 108 -8.77 -5.04 -22.33
C SER A 108 -10.20 -4.70 -22.75
N ASN A 109 -10.85 -3.76 -22.07
CA ASN A 109 -12.23 -3.36 -22.40
C ASN A 109 -12.33 -2.37 -23.57
N ASN A 110 -11.20 -1.94 -24.12
CA ASN A 110 -11.18 -0.98 -25.23
C ASN A 110 -11.13 -1.66 -26.63
N ILE A 111 -11.28 -2.99 -26.71
CA ILE A 111 -11.29 -3.71 -27.97
C ILE A 111 -12.54 -4.57 -28.08
N SER A 112 -13.20 -4.53 -29.24
CA SER A 112 -14.26 -5.43 -29.61
C SER A 112 -13.72 -6.60 -30.47
N ALA A 113 -14.49 -7.69 -30.59
CA ALA A 113 -14.06 -8.88 -31.31
C ALA A 113 -13.71 -8.67 -32.78
N SER A 114 -14.11 -7.53 -33.37
CA SER A 114 -13.87 -7.18 -34.76
C SER A 114 -12.73 -6.18 -34.98
N GLU A 115 -12.16 -5.63 -33.91
CA GLU A 115 -11.10 -4.62 -33.96
C GLU A 115 -9.71 -5.25 -33.96
N LYS A 116 -8.72 -4.55 -34.50
CA LYS A 116 -7.32 -5.01 -34.50
C LYS A 116 -6.60 -4.58 -33.25
N TYR A 117 -5.65 -5.39 -32.77
CA TYR A 117 -4.85 -5.08 -31.59
C TYR A 117 -4.03 -3.80 -31.75
N GLU A 118 -3.63 -3.44 -32.97
CA GLU A 118 -2.89 -2.20 -33.27
C GLU A 118 -3.72 -0.94 -33.06
N GLU A 119 -5.04 -1.07 -32.95
CA GLU A 119 -6.00 0.02 -32.72
C GLU A 119 -6.28 0.24 -31.25
N LEU A 120 -5.73 -0.63 -30.34
CA LEU A 120 -5.88 -0.45 -28.90
C LEU A 120 -5.28 0.89 -28.45
N PRO A 121 -6.09 1.71 -27.75
CA PRO A 121 -5.63 3.02 -27.33
C PRO A 121 -4.66 2.93 -26.15
N LYS A 122 -3.81 3.93 -26.03
CA LYS A 122 -2.99 4.14 -24.83
C LYS A 122 -3.86 4.30 -23.59
N VAL A 123 -3.39 3.75 -22.47
CA VAL A 123 -4.01 3.94 -21.15
C VAL A 123 -3.00 4.59 -20.21
N ILE A 124 -3.41 5.70 -19.61
CA ILE A 124 -2.65 6.43 -18.57
C ILE A 124 -3.42 6.29 -17.26
N CYS A 125 -2.75 5.83 -16.21
CA CYS A 125 -3.32 5.80 -14.88
C CYS A 125 -2.60 6.82 -13.99
N ILE A 126 -3.36 7.72 -13.36
CA ILE A 126 -2.86 8.72 -12.41
C ILE A 126 -3.34 8.33 -11.03
N TRP A 127 -2.42 8.13 -10.10
CA TRP A 127 -2.70 7.82 -8.70
C TRP A 127 -2.29 8.99 -7.83
N ILE A 128 -3.23 9.53 -7.08
CA ILE A 128 -3.01 10.60 -6.10
C ILE A 128 -3.12 9.98 -4.72
N LEU A 129 -1.99 9.89 -4.03
CA LEU A 129 -1.84 9.19 -2.77
C LEU A 129 -1.72 10.19 -1.62
N ASP A 130 -2.59 10.11 -0.61
CA ASP A 130 -2.47 10.92 0.61
C ASP A 130 -1.45 10.31 1.60
N GLY A 131 -0.34 9.84 1.06
CA GLY A 131 0.73 9.18 1.80
C GLY A 131 2.06 9.25 1.06
N GLU A 132 2.95 8.38 1.45
CA GLU A 132 4.26 8.15 0.87
C GLU A 132 4.46 6.64 0.71
N VAL A 133 4.93 6.22 -0.46
CA VAL A 133 5.09 4.81 -0.83
C VAL A 133 6.52 4.50 -1.28
N TYR A 134 7.15 5.40 -2.02
CA TYR A 134 8.51 5.22 -2.57
C TYR A 134 9.50 6.05 -1.78
N GLU A 135 9.98 5.53 -0.66
CA GLU A 135 10.93 6.23 0.23
C GLU A 135 12.27 6.56 -0.47
N GLU A 136 12.62 5.82 -1.53
CA GLU A 136 13.85 6.01 -2.29
C GLU A 136 13.83 7.26 -3.20
N PHE A 137 12.67 7.85 -3.43
CA PHE A 137 12.50 9.01 -4.29
C PHE A 137 12.19 10.25 -3.46
N GLU A 138 12.92 11.34 -3.69
CA GLU A 138 12.63 12.63 -3.06
C GLU A 138 11.46 13.36 -3.76
N ASP A 139 11.26 13.09 -5.04
CA ASP A 139 10.23 13.72 -5.84
C ASP A 139 8.82 13.25 -5.41
N PHE A 140 7.91 14.21 -5.26
CA PHE A 140 6.51 13.93 -4.93
C PHE A 140 5.69 13.41 -6.13
N MET A 141 6.25 13.42 -7.33
CA MET A 141 5.61 12.91 -8.55
C MET A 141 6.57 12.05 -9.33
N SER A 142 6.17 10.82 -9.61
CA SER A 142 6.93 9.87 -10.42
C SER A 142 6.13 9.42 -11.65
N LYS A 143 6.84 9.19 -12.75
CA LYS A 143 6.30 8.73 -14.01
C LYS A 143 6.90 7.38 -14.39
N TRP A 144 6.04 6.39 -14.62
CA TRP A 144 6.42 5.01 -14.87
C TRP A 144 6.02 4.57 -16.26
N LYS A 145 6.94 3.91 -16.95
CA LYS A 145 6.77 3.33 -18.29
C LYS A 145 7.47 1.98 -18.37
N MET A 146 6.97 1.11 -19.19
CA MET A 146 7.66 -0.16 -19.48
C MET A 146 8.69 0.07 -20.59
N THR A 147 9.96 -0.19 -20.30
CA THR A 147 11.08 0.02 -21.23
C THR A 147 11.93 -1.25 -21.38
N GLU A 148 12.62 -1.38 -22.48
CA GLU A 148 13.63 -2.44 -22.67
C GLU A 148 14.87 -2.11 -21.85
N GLU A 149 15.42 -3.12 -21.16
CA GLU A 149 16.45 -2.95 -20.14
C GLU A 149 17.75 -2.29 -20.63
N LYS A 150 18.20 -2.68 -21.85
CA LYS A 150 19.47 -2.21 -22.40
C LYS A 150 19.35 -0.88 -23.16
N HIS A 151 18.23 -0.64 -23.83
CA HIS A 151 18.04 0.46 -24.76
C HIS A 151 17.16 1.59 -24.19
N GLY A 152 16.58 1.37 -23.00
CA GLY A 152 15.77 2.35 -22.31
C GLY A 152 14.58 2.82 -23.15
N THR A 153 14.44 4.15 -23.31
CA THR A 153 13.30 4.74 -24.02
C THR A 153 13.26 4.49 -25.53
N LYS A 154 14.30 3.90 -26.13
CA LYS A 154 14.29 3.52 -27.56
C LYS A 154 13.43 2.31 -27.83
N GLY A 155 13.28 1.40 -26.83
CA GLY A 155 12.40 0.24 -26.90
C GLY A 155 11.42 0.27 -25.73
N HIS A 156 10.21 0.78 -25.92
CA HIS A 156 9.20 0.85 -24.86
C HIS A 156 7.81 0.57 -25.42
N PHE A 157 6.96 -0.02 -24.58
CA PHE A 157 5.54 -0.10 -24.85
C PHE A 157 4.90 1.27 -24.56
N LYS A 158 4.27 1.87 -25.57
CA LYS A 158 3.70 3.22 -25.50
C LYS A 158 2.34 3.25 -24.83
N GLU A 159 1.68 2.11 -24.78
CA GLU A 159 0.29 1.92 -24.35
C GLU A 159 0.15 1.99 -22.82
N ILE A 160 1.24 1.79 -22.08
CA ILE A 160 1.25 1.75 -20.62
C ILE A 160 2.00 2.94 -20.03
N GLU A 161 1.31 3.71 -19.17
CA GLU A 161 1.91 4.83 -18.45
C GLU A 161 1.22 5.01 -17.10
N PHE A 162 2.01 5.15 -16.03
CA PHE A 162 1.50 5.49 -14.70
C PHE A 162 2.13 6.80 -14.23
N HIS A 163 1.33 7.62 -13.56
CA HIS A 163 1.77 8.78 -12.80
C HIS A 163 1.36 8.56 -11.35
N ILE A 164 2.31 8.65 -10.43
CA ILE A 164 2.07 8.50 -9.00
C ILE A 164 2.45 9.80 -8.33
N ILE A 165 1.51 10.36 -7.59
CA ILE A 165 1.62 11.65 -6.90
C ILE A 165 1.46 11.40 -5.42
N GLU A 166 2.49 11.69 -4.62
CA GLU A 166 2.58 11.44 -3.20
C GLU A 166 2.41 12.75 -2.42
N LEU A 167 1.19 13.04 -1.96
CA LEU A 167 0.85 14.31 -1.32
C LEU A 167 1.61 14.54 0.00
N LYS A 168 2.02 13.49 0.72
CA LYS A 168 2.86 13.63 1.90
C LYS A 168 4.22 14.23 1.57
N LYS A 169 4.87 13.77 0.49
CA LYS A 169 6.12 14.37 0.01
C LYS A 169 5.92 15.80 -0.47
N PHE A 170 4.81 16.05 -1.19
CA PHE A 170 4.45 17.40 -1.61
C PHE A 170 4.35 18.36 -0.41
N ARG A 171 3.64 17.99 0.65
CA ARG A 171 3.53 18.78 1.89
C ARG A 171 4.88 19.04 2.57
N ASN A 172 5.76 18.04 2.56
CA ASN A 172 7.07 18.09 3.23
C ASN A 172 8.13 18.80 2.37
N SER A 173 7.82 19.15 1.13
CA SER A 173 8.75 19.83 0.24
C SER A 173 9.12 21.21 0.80
N ALA A 174 10.41 21.44 1.04
CA ALA A 174 10.92 22.66 1.70
C ALA A 174 10.57 23.95 0.94
N THR A 175 10.31 23.86 -0.35
CA THR A 175 9.94 24.99 -1.21
C THR A 175 8.89 24.60 -2.22
N ILE A 176 7.63 24.89 -1.91
CA ILE A 176 6.56 24.73 -2.91
C ILE A 176 6.67 25.88 -3.91
N LYS A 177 7.13 25.57 -5.11
CA LYS A 177 7.21 26.56 -6.20
C LYS A 177 5.81 27.02 -6.59
N LYS A 178 5.66 28.32 -6.88
CA LYS A 178 4.41 28.90 -7.39
C LYS A 178 4.27 28.60 -8.88
N ASN A 179 3.83 27.39 -9.21
CA ASN A 179 3.54 26.94 -10.57
C ASN A 179 2.18 26.22 -10.62
N VAL A 180 1.66 26.00 -11.82
CA VAL A 180 0.31 25.47 -12.01
C VAL A 180 0.12 24.07 -11.41
N ILE A 181 1.14 23.20 -11.50
CA ILE A 181 1.07 21.86 -10.92
C ILE A 181 0.95 21.91 -9.40
N ASN A 182 1.75 22.74 -8.74
CA ASN A 182 1.71 22.88 -7.30
C ASN A 182 0.42 23.55 -6.81
N PHE A 183 -0.18 24.43 -7.64
CA PHE A 183 -1.49 25.00 -7.34
C PHE A 183 -2.59 23.95 -7.38
N TRP A 184 -2.60 23.05 -8.38
CA TRP A 184 -3.53 21.93 -8.42
C TRP A 184 -3.33 20.97 -7.26
N LEU A 185 -2.08 20.62 -6.93
CA LEU A 185 -1.79 19.74 -5.81
C LEU A 185 -2.16 20.38 -4.47
N SER A 186 -1.94 21.69 -4.31
CA SER A 186 -2.37 22.42 -3.11
C SER A 186 -3.89 22.41 -2.96
N PHE A 187 -4.64 22.56 -4.06
CA PHE A 187 -6.09 22.46 -4.05
C PHE A 187 -6.56 21.05 -3.70
N ILE A 188 -5.95 20.01 -4.25
CA ILE A 188 -6.34 18.61 -3.95
C ILE A 188 -5.97 18.26 -2.53
N ASP A 189 -4.75 18.57 -2.09
CA ASP A 189 -4.28 18.30 -0.73
C ASP A 189 -5.07 19.03 0.34
N TYR A 190 -5.46 20.27 0.07
CA TYR A 190 -6.34 21.11 0.88
C TYR A 190 -5.87 21.33 2.34
N THR A 191 -4.60 21.13 2.64
CA THR A 191 -4.04 21.29 4.01
C THR A 191 -3.51 22.70 4.29
N ASN A 192 -3.03 23.39 3.25
CA ASN A 192 -2.47 24.74 3.38
C ASN A 192 -3.40 25.79 2.77
N ARG A 193 -4.09 26.52 3.63
CA ARG A 193 -5.08 27.54 3.27
C ARG A 193 -4.54 28.63 2.35
N GLU A 194 -3.37 29.16 2.66
CA GLU A 194 -2.77 30.27 1.90
C GLU A 194 -2.43 29.83 0.47
N LEU A 195 -1.93 28.61 0.33
CA LEU A 195 -1.63 28.03 -0.99
C LEU A 195 -2.89 27.75 -1.81
N VAL A 196 -3.96 27.26 -1.16
CA VAL A 196 -5.26 27.04 -1.81
C VAL A 196 -5.85 28.36 -2.30
N GLU A 197 -5.85 29.40 -1.47
CA GLU A 197 -6.31 30.73 -1.86
C GLU A 197 -5.48 31.31 -3.01
N LEU A 198 -4.16 31.18 -2.94
CA LEU A 198 -3.26 31.62 -4.00
C LEU A 198 -3.51 30.83 -5.30
N ALA A 199 -3.75 29.53 -5.22
CA ALA A 199 -4.06 28.69 -6.37
C ALA A 199 -5.37 29.14 -7.05
N CYS A 200 -6.42 29.41 -6.29
CA CYS A 200 -7.69 29.89 -6.80
C CYS A 200 -7.56 31.28 -7.49
N ILE A 201 -6.76 32.18 -6.92
CA ILE A 201 -6.51 33.50 -7.53
C ILE A 201 -5.68 33.37 -8.81
N SER A 202 -4.75 32.41 -8.85
CA SER A 202 -3.78 32.24 -9.96
C SER A 202 -4.32 31.43 -11.13
N ASN A 203 -5.35 30.59 -10.92
CA ASN A 203 -5.92 29.73 -11.96
C ASN A 203 -7.46 29.71 -11.87
N GLU A 204 -8.12 30.21 -12.92
CA GLU A 204 -9.58 30.28 -13.02
C GLU A 204 -10.25 28.89 -12.94
N LYS A 205 -9.59 27.83 -13.42
CA LYS A 205 -10.16 26.47 -13.39
C LYS A 205 -10.11 25.90 -11.97
N ILE A 206 -9.07 26.23 -11.19
CA ILE A 206 -9.00 25.89 -9.76
C ILE A 206 -10.07 26.65 -8.97
N GLN A 207 -10.30 27.93 -9.34
CA GLN A 207 -11.38 28.70 -8.73
C GLN A 207 -12.76 28.07 -9.01
N LYS A 208 -13.02 27.63 -10.24
CA LYS A 208 -14.24 26.89 -10.58
C LYS A 208 -14.35 25.57 -9.81
N ALA A 209 -13.25 24.82 -9.69
CA ALA A 209 -13.23 23.60 -8.88
C ALA A 209 -13.60 23.85 -7.42
N ARG A 210 -13.15 24.97 -6.84
CA ARG A 210 -13.53 25.39 -5.49
C ARG A 210 -15.02 25.75 -5.39
N GLU A 211 -15.56 26.38 -6.42
CA GLU A 211 -17.00 26.68 -6.46
C GLU A 211 -17.85 25.40 -6.52
N GLU A 212 -17.39 24.38 -7.25
CA GLU A 212 -18.03 23.06 -7.23
C GLU A 212 -17.96 22.41 -5.83
N LEU A 213 -16.82 22.50 -5.14
CA LEU A 213 -16.68 22.03 -3.76
C LEU A 213 -17.66 22.76 -2.82
N ALA A 214 -17.82 24.07 -2.97
CA ALA A 214 -18.78 24.86 -2.19
C ALA A 214 -20.25 24.46 -2.46
N LYS A 215 -20.59 24.04 -3.67
CA LYS A 215 -21.91 23.50 -4.00
C LYS A 215 -22.17 22.16 -3.30
N ILE A 216 -21.12 21.29 -3.22
CA ILE A 216 -21.21 20.02 -2.49
C ILE A 216 -21.48 20.29 -1.02
N GLU A 217 -20.77 21.25 -0.40
CA GLU A 217 -20.95 21.64 1.00
C GLU A 217 -22.34 22.23 1.31
N ALA A 218 -22.92 22.89 0.34
CA ALA A 218 -24.29 23.45 0.46
C ALA A 218 -25.39 22.39 0.30
N ASP A 219 -25.08 21.26 -0.32
CA ASP A 219 -26.00 20.14 -0.54
C ASP A 219 -26.04 19.24 0.69
N LYS A 220 -27.13 19.36 1.48
CA LYS A 220 -27.30 18.61 2.73
C LYS A 220 -27.40 17.10 2.52
N GLU A 221 -28.04 16.66 1.44
CA GLU A 221 -28.20 15.24 1.14
C GLU A 221 -26.86 14.61 0.76
N LEU A 222 -26.10 15.29 -0.08
CA LEU A 222 -24.78 14.87 -0.48
C LEU A 222 -23.78 14.86 0.69
N MET A 223 -23.84 15.88 1.56
CA MET A 223 -23.02 15.93 2.78
C MET A 223 -23.34 14.82 3.77
N GLU A 224 -24.63 14.45 3.92
CA GLU A 224 -25.00 13.32 4.77
C GLU A 224 -24.52 11.99 4.17
N ARG A 225 -24.57 11.83 2.85
CA ARG A 225 -24.02 10.65 2.16
C ARG A 225 -22.50 10.54 2.36
N ILE A 226 -21.76 11.64 2.20
CA ILE A 226 -20.31 11.68 2.47
C ILE A 226 -20.03 11.26 3.92
N ARG A 227 -20.77 11.81 4.87
CA ARG A 227 -20.61 11.49 6.29
C ARG A 227 -20.85 10.00 6.58
N LEU A 228 -21.84 9.40 5.96
CA LEU A 228 -22.13 7.98 6.13
C LEU A 228 -21.06 7.08 5.50
N GLU A 229 -20.51 7.46 4.34
CA GLU A 229 -19.39 6.73 3.73
C GLU A 229 -18.14 6.82 4.60
N GLU A 230 -17.77 8.00 5.09
CA GLU A 230 -16.63 8.19 5.99
C GLU A 230 -16.78 7.40 7.30
N LEU A 231 -18.00 7.34 7.86
CA LEU A 231 -18.27 6.55 9.05
C LEU A 231 -18.11 5.05 8.76
N ALA A 232 -18.63 4.57 7.64
CA ALA A 232 -18.48 3.16 7.25
C ALA A 232 -17.00 2.77 7.02
N GLU A 233 -16.21 3.64 6.40
CA GLU A 233 -14.77 3.43 6.24
C GLU A 233 -14.04 3.40 7.59
N PHE A 234 -14.40 4.31 8.49
CA PHE A 234 -13.85 4.35 9.85
C PHE A 234 -14.17 3.07 10.62
N ASP A 235 -15.42 2.60 10.58
CA ASP A 235 -15.85 1.37 11.24
C ASP A 235 -15.14 0.14 10.67
N GLN A 236 -14.98 0.08 9.35
CA GLN A 236 -14.24 -1.00 8.69
C GLN A 236 -12.75 -1.01 9.11
N LYS A 237 -12.12 0.16 9.18
CA LYS A 237 -10.74 0.30 9.61
C LYS A 237 -10.55 -0.14 11.07
N ASN A 238 -11.46 0.27 11.95
CA ASN A 238 -11.44 -0.14 13.36
C ASN A 238 -11.62 -1.65 13.50
N ALA A 239 -12.58 -2.25 12.79
CA ALA A 239 -12.79 -3.69 12.81
C ALA A 239 -11.54 -4.46 12.33
N LEU A 240 -10.85 -3.98 11.30
CA LEU A 240 -9.62 -4.58 10.81
C LEU A 240 -8.48 -4.45 11.84
N CYS A 241 -8.35 -3.29 12.48
CA CYS A 241 -7.36 -3.05 13.54
C CYS A 241 -7.56 -4.02 14.71
N HIS A 242 -8.80 -4.13 15.21
CA HIS A 242 -9.14 -5.07 16.30
C HIS A 242 -8.88 -6.53 15.92
N ALA A 243 -9.26 -6.95 14.71
CA ALA A 243 -8.99 -8.31 14.25
C ALA A 243 -7.49 -8.61 14.15
N ARG A 244 -6.67 -7.62 13.78
CA ARG A 244 -5.22 -7.75 13.76
C ARG A 244 -4.63 -7.87 15.15
N GLU A 245 -5.05 -7.01 16.08
CA GLU A 245 -4.61 -7.05 17.48
C GLU A 245 -4.97 -8.38 18.16
N GLU A 246 -6.21 -8.86 17.95
CA GLU A 246 -6.66 -10.16 18.46
C GLU A 246 -5.86 -11.31 17.86
N GLY A 247 -5.61 -11.28 16.54
CA GLY A 247 -4.78 -12.27 15.84
C GLY A 247 -3.34 -12.31 16.36
N GLU A 248 -2.74 -11.16 16.65
CA GLU A 248 -1.40 -11.04 17.22
C GLU A 248 -1.35 -11.61 18.64
N GLN A 249 -2.35 -11.31 19.48
CA GLN A 249 -2.44 -11.82 20.83
C GLN A 249 -2.59 -13.35 20.86
N ILE A 250 -3.47 -13.89 20.03
CA ILE A 250 -3.62 -15.35 19.86
C ILE A 250 -2.32 -15.99 19.37
N GLY A 251 -1.60 -15.30 18.46
CA GLY A 251 -0.31 -15.77 17.95
C GLY A 251 0.75 -15.86 19.04
N ILE A 252 0.86 -14.85 19.90
CA ILE A 252 1.78 -14.81 21.04
C ILE A 252 1.47 -15.93 22.02
N GLU A 253 0.21 -16.05 22.46
CA GLU A 253 -0.22 -17.09 23.41
C GLU A 253 0.07 -18.50 22.90
N LYS A 254 -0.25 -18.78 21.62
CA LYS A 254 0.06 -20.08 21.00
C LYS A 254 1.56 -20.34 20.91
N GLY A 255 2.33 -19.29 20.55
CA GLY A 255 3.79 -19.36 20.49
C GLY A 255 4.42 -19.71 21.84
N GLU A 256 3.98 -19.06 22.90
CA GLU A 256 4.42 -19.35 24.27
C GLU A 256 4.08 -20.77 24.72
N GLN A 257 2.85 -21.23 24.47
CA GLN A 257 2.44 -22.58 24.81
C GLN A 257 3.26 -23.65 24.09
N ILE A 258 3.50 -23.45 22.78
CA ILE A 258 4.32 -24.37 21.98
C ILE A 258 5.78 -24.33 22.45
N GLY A 259 6.32 -23.16 22.74
CA GLY A 259 7.67 -22.98 23.25
C GLY A 259 7.88 -23.68 24.61
N LEU A 260 6.94 -23.50 25.54
CA LEU A 260 6.96 -24.12 26.85
C LEU A 260 6.90 -25.66 26.76
N LYS A 261 5.99 -26.19 25.91
CA LYS A 261 5.84 -27.62 25.68
C LYS A 261 7.11 -28.24 25.09
N LYS A 262 7.68 -27.64 24.07
CA LYS A 262 8.94 -28.08 23.44
C LYS A 262 10.12 -27.98 24.39
N GLY A 263 10.24 -26.87 25.14
CA GLY A 263 11.31 -26.68 26.12
C GLY A 263 11.27 -27.74 27.24
N LYS A 264 10.08 -28.05 27.75
CA LYS A 264 9.88 -29.09 28.76
C LYS A 264 10.27 -30.49 28.25
N GLN A 265 9.89 -30.80 27.00
CA GLN A 265 10.22 -32.09 26.39
C GLN A 265 11.73 -32.24 26.18
N ILE A 266 12.39 -31.22 25.59
CA ILE A 266 13.84 -31.21 25.40
C ILE A 266 14.59 -31.27 26.74
N GLY A 267 14.08 -30.59 27.76
CA GLY A 267 14.65 -30.62 29.12
C GLY A 267 14.57 -31.99 29.74
N LEU A 268 13.44 -32.69 29.62
CA LEU A 268 13.26 -34.07 30.07
C LEU A 268 14.22 -35.04 29.35
N GLU A 269 14.24 -35.03 28.04
CA GLU A 269 15.11 -35.91 27.24
C GLU A 269 16.59 -35.71 27.57
N LYS A 270 17.04 -34.45 27.67
CA LYS A 270 18.43 -34.13 28.06
C LYS A 270 18.71 -34.54 29.50
N GLY A 271 17.75 -34.33 30.40
CA GLY A 271 17.88 -34.73 31.81
C GLY A 271 18.03 -36.23 31.98
N GLU A 272 17.23 -37.03 31.27
CA GLU A 272 17.32 -38.48 31.25
C GLU A 272 18.67 -38.96 30.67
N GLN A 273 19.11 -38.41 29.57
CA GLN A 273 20.43 -38.76 28.97
C GLN A 273 21.59 -38.47 29.92
N ILE A 274 21.60 -37.27 30.52
CA ILE A 274 22.63 -36.86 31.45
C ILE A 274 22.57 -37.76 32.72
N GLY A 275 21.38 -38.06 33.22
CA GLY A 275 21.19 -38.96 34.37
C GLY A 275 21.69 -40.36 34.10
N LEU A 276 21.38 -40.91 32.92
CA LEU A 276 21.83 -42.22 32.48
C LEU A 276 23.37 -42.31 32.38
N GLN A 277 23.97 -41.28 31.74
CA GLN A 277 25.43 -41.21 31.60
C GLN A 277 26.13 -41.09 32.97
N LYS A 278 25.63 -40.22 33.86
CA LYS A 278 26.18 -40.10 35.22
C LYS A 278 26.03 -41.40 36.02
N GLY A 279 24.87 -42.04 35.94
CA GLY A 279 24.62 -43.32 36.58
C GLY A 279 25.58 -44.42 36.08
N LYS A 280 25.75 -44.53 34.76
CA LYS A 280 26.71 -45.47 34.15
C LYS A 280 28.15 -45.18 34.63
N LYS A 281 28.59 -43.91 34.63
CA LYS A 281 29.91 -43.53 35.15
C LYS A 281 30.11 -43.91 36.61
N GLU A 282 29.12 -43.73 37.45
CA GLU A 282 29.22 -44.05 38.88
C GLU A 282 29.29 -45.54 39.12
N ILE A 283 28.51 -46.34 38.37
CA ILE A 283 28.59 -47.80 38.40
C ILE A 283 30.00 -48.27 37.98
N VAL A 284 30.57 -47.76 36.89
CA VAL A 284 31.93 -48.10 36.45
C VAL A 284 32.96 -47.74 37.50
N LYS A 285 32.89 -46.55 38.14
CA LYS A 285 33.77 -46.16 39.25
C LYS A 285 33.70 -47.12 40.44
N ASN A 286 32.53 -47.60 40.78
CA ASN A 286 32.34 -48.54 41.86
C ASN A 286 32.92 -49.94 41.51
N MET A 287 32.76 -50.41 40.25
CA MET A 287 33.33 -51.66 39.77
C MET A 287 34.90 -51.59 39.72
N LEU A 288 35.49 -50.49 39.31
CA LEU A 288 36.92 -50.25 39.35
C LEU A 288 37.46 -50.28 40.79
N LYS A 289 36.77 -49.65 41.75
CA LYS A 289 37.12 -49.71 43.17
C LYS A 289 36.99 -51.09 43.74
N ALA A 290 36.16 -52.00 43.22
CA ALA A 290 36.03 -53.35 43.56
C ALA A 290 37.08 -54.24 42.88
N ASN A 291 38.13 -53.69 42.23
CA ASN A 291 39.21 -54.40 41.53
C ASN A 291 38.71 -55.29 40.40
N MET A 292 37.62 -54.98 39.73
CA MET A 292 37.18 -55.67 38.51
C MET A 292 38.04 -55.26 37.30
N THR A 293 38.32 -56.22 36.42
CA THR A 293 39.09 -55.92 35.19
C THR A 293 38.27 -55.13 34.16
N ILE A 294 38.93 -54.37 33.30
CA ILE A 294 38.31 -53.56 32.25
C ILE A 294 37.42 -54.45 31.35
N GLU A 295 37.87 -55.69 31.04
CA GLU A 295 37.11 -56.69 30.29
C GLU A 295 35.80 -57.05 30.95
N GLN A 296 35.83 -57.31 32.27
CA GLN A 296 34.61 -57.64 33.05
C GLN A 296 33.65 -56.50 33.11
N ILE A 297 34.16 -55.25 33.32
CA ILE A 297 33.32 -54.04 33.35
C ILE A 297 32.70 -53.78 31.97
N SER A 298 33.43 -53.95 30.89
CA SER A 298 32.93 -53.79 29.52
C SER A 298 31.80 -54.74 29.19
N GLN A 299 31.93 -56.03 29.61
CA GLN A 299 30.87 -57.04 29.44
C GLN A 299 29.60 -56.74 30.21
N MET A 300 29.71 -56.12 31.39
CA MET A 300 28.57 -55.86 32.28
C MET A 300 27.87 -54.51 31.99
N THR A 301 28.57 -53.55 31.43
CA THR A 301 28.06 -52.18 31.23
C THR A 301 27.82 -51.85 29.75
N GLU A 302 28.27 -52.71 28.83
CA GLU A 302 28.25 -52.49 27.36
C GLU A 302 29.05 -51.26 26.94
N LEU A 303 29.90 -50.69 27.78
CA LEU A 303 30.79 -49.61 27.44
C LEU A 303 32.09 -50.12 26.75
N SER A 304 32.62 -49.33 25.88
CA SER A 304 33.90 -49.63 25.23
C SER A 304 35.04 -49.58 26.24
N LYS A 305 36.14 -50.30 25.97
CA LYS A 305 37.34 -50.26 26.85
C LYS A 305 37.91 -48.85 26.96
N ASP A 306 37.85 -48.07 25.90
CA ASP A 306 38.37 -46.71 25.89
C ASP A 306 37.56 -45.77 26.83
N GLU A 307 36.21 -45.90 26.83
CA GLU A 307 35.34 -45.15 27.74
C GLU A 307 35.59 -45.52 29.22
N ILE A 308 35.88 -46.80 29.48
CA ILE A 308 36.20 -47.25 30.85
C ILE A 308 37.55 -46.74 31.31
N LEU A 309 38.59 -46.74 30.42
CA LEU A 309 39.92 -46.17 30.69
C LEU A 309 39.88 -44.65 30.94
N GLU A 310 38.99 -43.96 30.27
CA GLU A 310 38.81 -42.51 30.51
C GLU A 310 38.20 -42.25 31.91
N ILE A 311 37.23 -43.05 32.31
CA ILE A 311 36.63 -42.97 33.64
C ILE A 311 37.65 -43.36 34.73
N GLU A 312 38.52 -44.33 34.50
CA GLU A 312 39.58 -44.73 35.36
C GLU A 312 40.65 -43.62 35.57
N LYS A 313 41.03 -42.94 34.50
CA LYS A 313 41.92 -41.75 34.60
C LYS A 313 41.29 -40.66 35.45
N GLU A 314 39.99 -40.33 35.21
CA GLU A 314 39.28 -39.33 36.03
C GLU A 314 39.15 -39.76 37.53
N LEU A 315 39.23 -41.06 37.84
CA LEU A 315 39.13 -41.55 39.21
C LEU A 315 40.48 -41.42 39.92
N ASN A 316 41.61 -41.55 39.17
CA ASN A 316 42.96 -41.52 39.73
C ASN A 316 43.56 -40.09 39.82
N GLU A 317 42.92 -39.10 39.15
CA GLU A 317 43.33 -37.68 39.22
C GLU A 317 42.67 -36.92 40.41
N LYS A 318 41.83 -37.55 41.20
CA LYS A 318 41.23 -37.02 42.43
C LYS A 318 41.75 -37.69 43.66
#